data_57b305ac1c8669873f2e29a3a5b93ea3
#
_entry.id   57b305ac1c8669873f2e29a3a5b93ea3
#
_cell.length_a   1.000
_cell.length_b   1.000
_cell.length_c   1.000
_cell.angle_alpha   90.00
_cell.angle_beta   90.00
_cell.angle_gamma   90.00
#
_symmetry.space_group_name_H-M   'P 1'
#
loop_
_entity.id
_entity.type
_entity.pdbx_description
1 polymer ?
#
loop_
_entity_poly.entity_id
_entity_poly.type
_entity_poly.pdbx_seq_one_letter_code
_entity_poly.pdbx_strand_id
1 'polypeptide(L)'
;MTDPSELRKSGQQQTISNLEWALRRVEEWAHAAPALVDALQTPSRLAVVHRLTTSIDGLSRVFYLKEYSTGGIEDEQEFWPNLKRLQSASAAFAGDPNLAPLEIVAIEETRRLLLTAAVEGSTIAALHHGWIAPAVRMTDIISGWRGAGRWLRTLITAVPSYESVDRAPFLLGFTRQRLEWWVQSDPAAAHLAAQVSRALDALERYFSGRAVQLVACHGDVSAHNIVVGTRVGLIDIDDFRFEMAGLDVSWAHIEIAEFSRIARVLRFPPLRLAAERAFRAGYGEPSPAGPELWLPHIRNLVVRVLTLARKERGLSPSTLNATLSYRWAISELRKTAAEILNSGVP
;
A
#
# COMPACT_ATOMS: atom_id res chain seq x y z
N MET A 1 18.47 -32.67 17.01
CA MET A 1 17.12 -32.08 17.28
C MET A 1 17.30 -31.09 18.44
N THR A 2 17.19 -29.83 18.18
CA THR A 2 17.30 -28.78 19.22
C THR A 2 16.04 -28.79 20.10
N ASP A 3 16.22 -28.69 21.41
CA ASP A 3 15.13 -28.71 22.40
C ASP A 3 14.20 -27.52 22.15
N PRO A 4 12.88 -27.73 22.04
CA PRO A 4 11.89 -26.63 21.89
C PRO A 4 11.95 -25.59 23.01
N SER A 5 12.42 -25.94 24.20
CA SER A 5 12.60 -25.01 25.32
C SER A 5 13.78 -24.05 25.11
N GLU A 6 14.85 -24.49 24.46
CA GLU A 6 15.99 -23.64 24.11
C GLU A 6 15.66 -22.69 22.97
N LEU A 7 14.88 -23.13 21.98
CA LEU A 7 14.38 -22.27 20.89
C LEU A 7 13.46 -21.15 21.42
N ARG A 8 12.60 -21.45 22.40
CA ARG A 8 11.75 -20.42 23.05
C ARG A 8 12.58 -19.41 23.83
N LYS A 9 13.59 -19.87 24.59
CA LYS A 9 14.48 -18.97 25.35
C LYS A 9 15.29 -18.07 24.42
N SER A 10 15.83 -18.61 23.32
CA SER A 10 16.60 -17.82 22.34
C SER A 10 15.71 -16.77 21.66
N GLY A 11 14.47 -17.12 21.31
CA GLY A 11 13.49 -16.18 20.73
C GLY A 11 13.13 -15.04 21.69
N GLN A 12 12.87 -15.33 22.96
CA GLN A 12 12.61 -14.29 23.98
C GLN A 12 13.81 -13.36 24.18
N GLN A 13 15.02 -13.92 24.23
CA GLN A 13 16.23 -13.13 24.40
C GLN A 13 16.50 -12.22 23.19
N GLN A 14 16.22 -12.72 21.99
CA GLN A 14 16.31 -11.93 20.75
C GLN A 14 15.29 -10.75 20.77
N THR A 15 14.05 -11.02 21.14
CA THR A 15 13.01 -9.97 21.25
C THR A 15 13.39 -8.89 22.26
N ILE A 16 13.90 -9.25 23.44
CA ILE A 16 14.38 -8.29 24.45
C ILE A 16 15.51 -7.43 23.84
N SER A 17 16.49 -8.03 23.20
CA SER A 17 17.58 -7.32 22.55
C SER A 17 17.09 -6.36 21.45
N ASN A 18 16.04 -6.73 20.70
CA ASN A 18 15.45 -5.88 19.67
C ASN A 18 14.69 -4.68 20.27
N LEU A 19 13.97 -4.89 21.38
CA LEU A 19 13.30 -3.81 22.11
C LEU A 19 14.29 -2.81 22.72
N GLU A 20 15.38 -3.31 23.33
CA GLU A 20 16.44 -2.45 23.87
C GLU A 20 17.13 -1.63 22.77
N TRP A 21 17.35 -2.23 21.58
CA TRP A 21 17.86 -1.51 20.43
C TRP A 21 16.88 -0.42 20.00
N ALA A 22 15.59 -0.72 19.89
CA ALA A 22 14.57 0.24 19.50
C ALA A 22 14.50 1.43 20.48
N LEU A 23 14.53 1.18 21.78
CA LEU A 23 14.49 2.25 22.79
C LEU A 23 15.73 3.16 22.69
N ARG A 24 16.92 2.61 22.48
CA ARG A 24 18.13 3.44 22.24
C ARG A 24 17.99 4.31 21.01
N ARG A 25 17.41 3.78 19.91
CA ARG A 25 17.16 4.57 18.69
C ARG A 25 16.12 5.66 18.88
N VAL A 26 15.09 5.39 19.71
CA VAL A 26 14.11 6.41 20.10
C VAL A 26 14.80 7.53 20.93
N GLU A 27 15.68 7.17 21.86
CA GLU A 27 16.46 8.14 22.64
C GLU A 27 17.33 9.04 21.76
N GLU A 28 18.06 8.45 20.82
CA GLU A 28 18.88 9.17 19.86
C GLU A 28 18.03 10.12 18.98
N TRP A 29 16.87 9.65 18.50
CA TRP A 29 15.95 10.41 17.66
C TRP A 29 15.26 11.55 18.42
N ALA A 30 14.82 11.29 19.65
CA ALA A 30 14.10 12.26 20.46
C ALA A 30 15.02 13.24 21.20
N HIS A 31 16.33 12.94 21.27
CA HIS A 31 17.30 13.61 22.14
C HIS A 31 16.89 13.65 23.62
N ALA A 32 16.10 12.64 24.05
CA ALA A 32 15.58 12.51 25.40
C ALA A 32 15.34 11.03 25.74
N ALA A 33 15.61 10.63 26.98
CA ALA A 33 15.45 9.24 27.40
C ALA A 33 13.96 8.80 27.40
N PRO A 34 13.57 7.78 26.64
CA PRO A 34 12.22 7.28 26.62
C PRO A 34 11.97 6.35 27.83
N ALA A 35 10.84 6.49 28.49
CA ALA A 35 10.33 5.48 29.41
C ALA A 35 9.32 4.59 28.67
N LEU A 36 9.61 3.29 28.54
CA LEU A 36 8.67 2.33 27.96
C LEU A 36 7.46 2.18 28.89
N VAL A 37 6.28 2.49 28.37
CA VAL A 37 5.00 2.38 29.11
C VAL A 37 4.33 1.05 28.78
N ASP A 38 4.33 0.65 27.49
CA ASP A 38 3.67 -0.56 27.03
C ASP A 38 4.31 -1.07 25.73
N ALA A 39 4.27 -2.39 25.51
CA ALA A 39 4.72 -3.04 24.29
C ALA A 39 3.75 -4.16 23.90
N LEU A 40 3.06 -3.99 22.78
CA LEU A 40 2.14 -4.98 22.22
C LEU A 40 2.75 -5.61 20.96
N GLN A 41 2.75 -6.93 20.92
CA GLN A 41 3.25 -7.70 19.77
C GLN A 41 2.10 -8.22 18.93
N THR A 42 2.18 -8.03 17.63
CA THR A 42 1.22 -8.55 16.66
C THR A 42 1.95 -9.23 15.50
N PRO A 43 1.71 -10.53 15.25
CA PRO A 43 2.27 -11.19 14.09
C PRO A 43 1.62 -10.66 12.81
N SER A 44 2.41 -10.38 11.79
CA SER A 44 1.97 -10.11 10.43
C SER A 44 2.50 -11.17 9.47
N ARG A 45 2.11 -11.08 8.19
CA ARG A 45 2.57 -12.03 7.17
C ARG A 45 4.10 -11.98 6.94
N LEU A 46 4.67 -10.79 7.00
CA LEU A 46 6.06 -10.53 6.62
C LEU A 46 6.97 -10.27 7.82
N ALA A 47 6.37 -9.84 8.94
CA ALA A 47 7.11 -9.37 10.11
C ALA A 47 6.37 -9.67 11.41
N VAL A 48 7.09 -9.59 12.51
CA VAL A 48 6.49 -9.39 13.83
C VAL A 48 6.51 -7.89 14.12
N VAL A 49 5.35 -7.33 14.44
CA VAL A 49 5.20 -5.90 14.69
C VAL A 49 5.03 -5.66 16.19
N HIS A 50 5.92 -4.86 16.77
CA HIS A 50 5.81 -4.39 18.14
C HIS A 50 5.34 -2.94 18.15
N ARG A 51 4.19 -2.68 18.74
CA ARG A 51 3.74 -1.33 19.04
C ARG A 51 4.29 -0.91 20.38
N LEU A 52 5.16 0.08 20.39
CA LEU A 52 5.82 0.60 21.61
C LEU A 52 5.16 1.91 22.00
N THR A 53 4.63 1.99 23.21
CA THR A 53 4.18 3.25 23.81
C THR A 53 5.25 3.73 24.77
N THR A 54 5.79 4.91 24.53
CA THR A 54 6.83 5.51 25.36
C THR A 54 6.36 6.85 25.92
N SER A 55 6.93 7.26 27.05
CA SER A 55 6.82 8.63 27.56
C SER A 55 8.16 9.34 27.32
N ILE A 56 8.12 10.46 26.61
CA ILE A 56 9.27 11.32 26.33
C ILE A 56 8.92 12.73 26.79
N ASP A 57 9.65 13.26 27.75
CA ASP A 57 9.36 14.56 28.38
C ASP A 57 7.89 14.72 28.86
N GLY A 58 7.32 13.63 29.40
CA GLY A 58 5.95 13.58 29.86
C GLY A 58 4.88 13.44 28.77
N LEU A 59 5.28 13.40 27.49
CA LEU A 59 4.38 13.20 26.37
C LEU A 59 4.38 11.74 25.92
N SER A 60 3.17 11.18 25.73
CA SER A 60 3.03 9.83 25.18
C SER A 60 3.35 9.83 23.69
N ARG A 61 4.23 8.93 23.27
CA ARG A 61 4.62 8.70 21.88
C ARG A 61 4.47 7.23 21.54
N VAL A 62 4.09 6.94 20.30
CA VAL A 62 3.95 5.57 19.81
C VAL A 62 4.94 5.33 18.67
N PHE A 63 5.59 4.16 18.73
CA PHE A 63 6.51 3.69 17.69
C PHE A 63 6.11 2.29 17.26
N TYR A 64 6.50 1.91 16.06
CA TYR A 64 6.33 0.56 15.53
C TYR A 64 7.70 0.00 15.16
N LEU A 65 8.08 -1.07 15.85
CA LEU A 65 9.24 -1.89 15.50
C LEU A 65 8.75 -3.10 14.70
N LYS A 66 9.21 -3.22 13.46
CA LYS A 66 8.97 -4.38 12.59
C LYS A 66 10.23 -5.26 12.57
N GLU A 67 10.06 -6.54 12.90
CA GLU A 67 11.08 -7.58 12.79
C GLU A 67 10.72 -8.48 11.60
N TYR A 68 11.40 -8.30 10.46
CA TYR A 68 11.10 -9.06 9.26
C TYR A 68 11.65 -10.49 9.33
N SER A 69 10.81 -11.46 8.98
CA SER A 69 11.23 -12.86 8.89
C SER A 69 12.19 -13.10 7.73
N THR A 70 13.01 -14.14 7.84
CA THR A 70 13.85 -14.61 6.73
C THR A 70 12.95 -15.06 5.57
N GLY A 71 13.14 -14.46 4.38
CA GLY A 71 12.27 -14.69 3.21
C GLY A 71 10.94 -13.94 3.25
N GLY A 72 10.69 -13.08 4.25
CA GLY A 72 9.51 -12.20 4.29
C GLY A 72 9.59 -11.02 3.31
N ILE A 73 10.80 -10.65 2.90
CA ILE A 73 11.05 -9.57 1.94
C ILE A 73 11.34 -10.23 0.58
N GLU A 74 10.53 -9.93 -0.45
CA GLU A 74 10.66 -10.55 -1.78
C GLU A 74 11.97 -10.16 -2.49
N ASP A 75 12.40 -8.92 -2.35
CA ASP A 75 13.65 -8.40 -2.91
C ASP A 75 14.43 -7.63 -1.86
N GLU A 76 15.17 -8.38 -1.04
CA GLU A 76 15.93 -7.81 0.07
C GLU A 76 17.08 -6.90 -0.40
N GLN A 77 17.61 -7.12 -1.62
CA GLN A 77 18.70 -6.33 -2.17
C GLN A 77 18.24 -4.90 -2.51
N GLU A 78 16.99 -4.73 -2.92
CA GLU A 78 16.42 -3.41 -3.21
C GLU A 78 15.69 -2.80 -2.00
N PHE A 79 15.11 -3.60 -1.14
CA PHE A 79 14.23 -3.13 -0.05
C PHE A 79 14.94 -2.16 0.90
N TRP A 80 16.07 -2.56 1.50
CA TRP A 80 16.78 -1.72 2.47
C TRP A 80 17.35 -0.43 1.86
N PRO A 81 18.02 -0.47 0.69
CA PRO A 81 18.41 0.76 0.01
C PRO A 81 17.25 1.70 -0.28
N ASN A 82 16.08 1.17 -0.69
CA ASN A 82 14.90 1.97 -0.97
C ASN A 82 14.36 2.64 0.29
N LEU A 83 14.30 1.93 1.43
CA LEU A 83 13.91 2.52 2.71
C LEU A 83 14.84 3.67 3.14
N LYS A 84 16.15 3.56 2.92
CA LYS A 84 17.11 4.64 3.20
C LYS A 84 16.87 5.87 2.31
N ARG A 85 16.52 5.66 1.03
CA ARG A 85 16.12 6.76 0.14
C ARG A 85 14.86 7.44 0.63
N LEU A 86 13.87 6.67 1.06
CA LEU A 86 12.64 7.22 1.65
C LEU A 86 12.92 7.99 2.95
N GLN A 87 13.76 7.47 3.83
CA GLN A 87 14.18 8.16 5.05
C GLN A 87 14.82 9.52 4.73
N SER A 88 15.70 9.56 3.71
CA SER A 88 16.33 10.81 3.27
C SER A 88 15.34 11.80 2.66
N ALA A 89 14.24 11.32 2.07
CA ALA A 89 13.19 12.15 1.47
C ALA A 89 12.21 12.74 2.50
N SER A 90 12.22 12.28 3.75
CA SER A 90 11.25 12.70 4.78
C SER A 90 11.24 14.22 5.03
N ALA A 91 12.37 14.90 4.88
CA ALA A 91 12.48 16.36 5.01
C ALA A 91 11.62 17.13 4.00
N ALA A 92 11.34 16.57 2.81
CA ALA A 92 10.52 17.21 1.79
C ALA A 92 9.06 17.42 2.23
N PHE A 93 8.59 16.58 3.15
CA PHE A 93 7.23 16.68 3.70
C PHE A 93 7.05 17.86 4.66
N ALA A 94 8.15 18.41 5.21
CA ALA A 94 8.11 19.56 6.10
C ALA A 94 7.58 20.83 5.40
N GLY A 95 7.64 20.89 4.06
CA GLY A 95 7.11 21.99 3.25
C GLY A 95 5.57 22.05 3.19
N ASP A 96 4.87 20.98 3.58
CA ASP A 96 3.41 20.94 3.62
C ASP A 96 2.90 20.64 5.04
N PRO A 97 2.37 21.65 5.76
CA PRO A 97 1.94 21.48 7.15
C PRO A 97 0.76 20.51 7.33
N ASN A 98 0.09 20.12 6.24
CA ASN A 98 -1.04 19.18 6.28
C ASN A 98 -0.59 17.73 6.01
N LEU A 99 0.68 17.48 5.70
CA LEU A 99 1.20 16.14 5.48
C LEU A 99 2.05 15.70 6.67
N ALA A 100 1.86 14.44 7.09
CA ALA A 100 2.74 13.77 8.02
C ALA A 100 3.77 12.97 7.20
N PRO A 101 5.09 13.19 7.39
CA PRO A 101 6.09 12.28 6.84
C PRO A 101 5.91 10.91 7.48
N LEU A 102 6.33 9.87 6.77
CA LEU A 102 6.63 8.61 7.44
C LEU A 102 8.00 8.77 8.11
N GLU A 103 8.00 8.92 9.42
CA GLU A 103 9.24 9.10 10.18
C GLU A 103 9.90 7.73 10.42
N ILE A 104 10.85 7.38 9.56
CA ILE A 104 11.74 6.23 9.78
C ILE A 104 12.79 6.65 10.80
N VAL A 105 12.64 6.15 12.03
CA VAL A 105 13.56 6.46 13.14
C VAL A 105 14.89 5.74 12.95
N ALA A 106 14.85 4.44 12.63
CA ALA A 106 16.05 3.65 12.40
C ALA A 106 15.80 2.42 11.50
N ILE A 107 16.86 2.01 10.81
CA ILE A 107 16.93 0.80 9.98
C ILE A 107 18.14 -0.01 10.46
N GLU A 108 17.96 -1.31 10.67
CA GLU A 108 19.03 -2.25 11.00
C GLU A 108 18.92 -3.50 10.10
N GLU A 109 19.64 -3.48 8.98
CA GLU A 109 19.51 -4.49 7.92
C GLU A 109 19.93 -5.88 8.37
N THR A 110 21.06 -6.00 9.10
CA THR A 110 21.59 -7.29 9.55
C THR A 110 20.65 -8.02 10.49
N ARG A 111 19.89 -7.26 11.28
CA ARG A 111 18.87 -7.77 12.20
C ARG A 111 17.46 -7.73 11.61
N ARG A 112 17.31 -7.18 10.41
CA ARG A 112 16.04 -6.99 9.70
C ARG A 112 15.00 -6.20 10.51
N LEU A 113 15.44 -5.09 11.09
CA LEU A 113 14.61 -4.25 11.92
C LEU A 113 14.33 -2.91 11.23
N LEU A 114 13.08 -2.49 11.31
CA LEU A 114 12.61 -1.17 10.91
C LEU A 114 11.87 -0.54 12.08
N LEU A 115 12.29 0.64 12.50
CA LEU A 115 11.63 1.42 13.54
C LEU A 115 11.04 2.70 12.95
N THR A 116 9.74 2.90 13.11
CA THR A 116 9.02 4.08 12.64
C THR A 116 8.26 4.75 13.77
N ALA A 117 8.14 6.08 13.74
CA ALA A 117 7.21 6.78 14.61
C ALA A 117 5.78 6.67 14.05
N ALA A 118 4.79 6.63 14.94
CA ALA A 118 3.40 6.57 14.56
C ALA A 118 2.91 7.90 13.97
N VAL A 119 2.12 7.83 12.92
CA VAL A 119 1.31 8.96 12.45
C VAL A 119 0.05 9.05 13.30
N GLU A 120 -0.20 10.21 13.90
CA GLU A 120 -1.36 10.42 14.77
C GLU A 120 -2.65 10.58 13.96
N GLY A 121 -3.70 9.85 14.35
CA GLY A 121 -5.01 9.94 13.71
C GLY A 121 -5.72 8.59 13.60
N SER A 122 -6.73 8.56 12.73
CA SER A 122 -7.48 7.36 12.39
C SER A 122 -7.29 6.99 10.93
N THR A 123 -7.19 5.70 10.62
CA THR A 123 -7.13 5.28 9.22
C THR A 123 -8.46 5.55 8.51
N ILE A 124 -8.44 5.77 7.20
CA ILE A 124 -9.68 5.91 6.41
C ILE A 124 -10.57 4.67 6.62
N ALA A 125 -9.99 3.47 6.70
CA ALA A 125 -10.74 2.25 7.00
C ALA A 125 -11.47 2.34 8.35
N ALA A 126 -10.81 2.83 9.40
CA ALA A 126 -11.43 3.03 10.72
C ALA A 126 -12.56 4.08 10.67
N LEU A 127 -12.42 5.13 9.87
CA LEU A 127 -13.46 6.14 9.67
C LEU A 127 -14.70 5.59 8.96
N HIS A 128 -14.57 4.47 8.23
CA HIS A 128 -15.68 3.77 7.58
C HIS A 128 -16.40 2.78 8.49
N HIS A 129 -15.89 2.49 9.69
CA HIS A 129 -16.54 1.55 10.60
C HIS A 129 -17.88 2.10 11.14
N GLY A 130 -18.92 1.25 11.05
CA GLY A 130 -20.28 1.56 11.49
C GLY A 130 -21.18 2.12 10.38
N TRP A 131 -22.49 1.93 10.55
CA TRP A 131 -23.51 2.24 9.54
C TRP A 131 -23.65 3.74 9.22
N ILE A 132 -23.36 4.60 10.18
CA ILE A 132 -23.53 6.06 10.07
C ILE A 132 -22.17 6.76 9.88
N ALA A 133 -21.09 6.09 10.20
CA ALA A 133 -19.73 6.66 10.19
C ALA A 133 -19.33 7.31 8.85
N PRO A 134 -19.62 6.71 7.66
CA PRO A 134 -19.29 7.35 6.39
C PRO A 134 -20.00 8.67 6.14
N ALA A 135 -21.23 8.84 6.63
CA ALA A 135 -21.96 10.10 6.47
C ALA A 135 -21.43 11.21 7.38
N VAL A 136 -21.12 10.87 8.64
CA VAL A 136 -20.59 11.82 9.64
C VAL A 136 -19.12 12.18 9.34
N ARG A 137 -18.34 11.22 8.84
CA ARG A 137 -16.90 11.36 8.58
C ARG A 137 -16.55 11.63 7.12
N MET A 138 -17.52 11.97 6.28
CA MET A 138 -17.34 12.15 4.83
C MET A 138 -16.27 13.21 4.51
N THR A 139 -16.23 14.30 5.25
CA THR A 139 -15.22 15.35 5.08
C THR A 139 -13.82 14.83 5.38
N ASP A 140 -13.66 14.08 6.48
CA ASP A 140 -12.38 13.49 6.87
C ASP A 140 -11.89 12.47 5.84
N ILE A 141 -12.80 11.62 5.34
CA ILE A 141 -12.50 10.63 4.31
C ILE A 141 -12.04 11.30 3.00
N ILE A 142 -12.77 12.32 2.54
CA ILE A 142 -12.42 13.08 1.32
C ILE A 142 -11.10 13.82 1.52
N SER A 143 -10.89 14.43 2.68
CA SER A 143 -9.63 15.09 3.04
C SER A 143 -8.46 14.10 3.08
N GLY A 144 -8.69 12.90 3.64
CA GLY A 144 -7.71 11.82 3.66
C GLY A 144 -7.26 11.42 2.27
N TRP A 145 -8.19 11.19 1.33
CA TRP A 145 -7.84 10.87 -0.05
C TRP A 145 -7.12 12.01 -0.77
N ARG A 146 -7.50 13.26 -0.53
CA ARG A 146 -6.76 14.43 -1.05
C ARG A 146 -5.34 14.47 -0.50
N GLY A 147 -5.20 14.28 0.82
CA GLY A 147 -3.91 14.23 1.48
C GLY A 147 -3.03 13.09 0.97
N ALA A 148 -3.59 11.90 0.75
CA ALA A 148 -2.88 10.76 0.18
C ALA A 148 -2.32 11.08 -1.22
N GLY A 149 -3.12 11.70 -2.09
CA GLY A 149 -2.64 12.16 -3.40
C GLY A 149 -1.47 13.14 -3.27
N ARG A 150 -1.56 14.15 -2.39
CA ARG A 150 -0.48 15.11 -2.13
C ARG A 150 0.76 14.44 -1.55
N TRP A 151 0.57 13.49 -0.66
CA TRP A 151 1.65 12.73 -0.06
C TRP A 151 2.45 11.97 -1.12
N LEU A 152 1.76 11.25 -2.02
CA LEU A 152 2.39 10.54 -3.13
C LEU A 152 3.11 11.51 -4.08
N ARG A 153 2.50 12.65 -4.37
CA ARG A 153 3.15 13.68 -5.21
C ARG A 153 4.43 14.20 -4.58
N THR A 154 4.42 14.45 -3.27
CA THR A 154 5.60 14.88 -2.53
C THR A 154 6.69 13.80 -2.59
N LEU A 155 6.33 12.54 -2.38
CA LEU A 155 7.26 11.41 -2.48
C LEU A 155 7.93 11.32 -3.85
N ILE A 156 7.15 11.33 -4.93
CA ILE A 156 7.66 11.26 -6.31
C ILE A 156 8.59 12.44 -6.63
N THR A 157 8.30 13.61 -6.09
CA THR A 157 9.12 14.81 -6.33
C THR A 157 10.41 14.79 -5.51
N ALA A 158 10.35 14.23 -4.31
CA ALA A 158 11.47 14.21 -3.37
C ALA A 158 12.51 13.12 -3.68
N VAL A 159 12.07 12.01 -4.26
CA VAL A 159 12.94 10.86 -4.57
C VAL A 159 13.24 10.84 -6.05
N PRO A 160 14.52 10.88 -6.47
CA PRO A 160 14.90 10.86 -7.88
C PRO A 160 14.34 9.62 -8.62
N SER A 161 13.72 9.85 -9.76
CA SER A 161 13.24 8.81 -10.67
C SER A 161 14.36 8.34 -11.61
N TYR A 162 14.17 7.17 -12.23
CA TYR A 162 15.06 6.66 -13.26
C TYR A 162 14.27 5.94 -14.38
N GLU A 163 14.90 5.69 -15.52
CA GLU A 163 14.28 4.99 -16.64
C GLU A 163 14.69 3.51 -16.67
N SER A 164 13.76 2.65 -17.11
CA SER A 164 14.02 1.23 -17.30
C SER A 164 13.30 0.70 -18.54
N VAL A 165 14.00 -0.08 -19.35
CA VAL A 165 13.42 -0.78 -20.51
C VAL A 165 12.85 -2.14 -20.13
N ASP A 166 13.26 -2.69 -18.98
CA ASP A 166 12.90 -4.05 -18.56
C ASP A 166 11.65 -4.08 -17.67
N ARG A 167 11.23 -2.93 -17.13
CA ARG A 167 10.16 -2.92 -16.14
C ARG A 167 8.79 -3.23 -16.72
N ALA A 168 8.44 -2.68 -17.87
CA ALA A 168 7.17 -3.01 -18.51
C ALA A 168 7.09 -4.48 -18.95
N PRO A 169 8.10 -5.09 -19.59
CA PRO A 169 8.16 -6.54 -19.83
C PRO A 169 8.01 -7.38 -18.55
N PHE A 170 8.68 -7.00 -17.45
CA PHE A 170 8.52 -7.68 -16.17
C PHE A 170 7.08 -7.65 -15.66
N LEU A 171 6.43 -6.48 -15.65
CA LEU A 171 5.04 -6.34 -15.20
C LEU A 171 4.06 -7.12 -16.05
N LEU A 172 4.27 -7.16 -17.38
CA LEU A 172 3.48 -7.96 -18.33
C LEU A 172 3.61 -9.44 -17.99
N GLY A 173 4.83 -9.96 -17.84
CA GLY A 173 5.09 -11.36 -17.47
C GLY A 173 4.47 -11.74 -16.13
N PHE A 174 4.68 -10.90 -15.09
CA PHE A 174 4.06 -11.06 -13.79
C PHE A 174 2.53 -11.12 -13.88
N THR A 175 1.92 -10.21 -14.65
CA THR A 175 0.46 -10.14 -14.78
C THR A 175 -0.11 -11.37 -15.48
N ARG A 176 0.56 -11.86 -16.54
CA ARG A 176 0.17 -13.09 -17.24
C ARG A 176 0.21 -14.30 -16.32
N GLN A 177 1.28 -14.46 -15.55
CA GLN A 177 1.37 -15.55 -14.56
C GLN A 177 0.23 -15.52 -13.54
N ARG A 178 -0.12 -14.33 -13.03
CA ARG A 178 -1.25 -14.18 -12.09
C ARG A 178 -2.59 -14.47 -12.75
N LEU A 179 -2.73 -14.14 -14.03
CA LEU A 179 -3.92 -14.43 -14.82
C LEU A 179 -4.12 -15.93 -14.99
N GLU A 180 -3.04 -16.68 -15.27
CA GLU A 180 -3.06 -18.15 -15.34
C GLU A 180 -3.48 -18.75 -13.99
N TRP A 181 -2.93 -18.28 -12.87
CA TRP A 181 -3.32 -18.76 -11.55
C TRP A 181 -4.79 -18.44 -11.21
N TRP A 182 -5.30 -17.31 -11.69
CA TRP A 182 -6.72 -17.00 -11.54
C TRP A 182 -7.59 -17.99 -12.31
N VAL A 183 -7.29 -18.29 -13.57
CA VAL A 183 -8.03 -19.29 -14.38
C VAL A 183 -7.96 -20.68 -13.75
N GLN A 184 -6.81 -21.08 -13.22
CA GLN A 184 -6.68 -22.34 -12.47
C GLN A 184 -7.59 -22.38 -11.23
N SER A 185 -7.74 -21.25 -10.53
CA SER A 185 -8.57 -21.13 -9.33
C SER A 185 -10.06 -20.93 -9.64
N ASP A 186 -10.39 -20.38 -10.81
CA ASP A 186 -11.76 -20.11 -11.26
C ASP A 186 -11.84 -20.30 -12.79
N PRO A 187 -12.10 -21.54 -13.27
CA PRO A 187 -12.16 -21.82 -14.70
C PRO A 187 -13.23 -21.01 -15.46
N ALA A 188 -14.28 -20.53 -14.77
CA ALA A 188 -15.28 -19.65 -15.39
C ALA A 188 -14.69 -18.29 -15.83
N ALA A 189 -13.53 -17.90 -15.31
CA ALA A 189 -12.81 -16.71 -15.71
C ALA A 189 -12.12 -16.80 -17.09
N ALA A 190 -12.00 -17.98 -17.68
CA ALA A 190 -11.17 -18.23 -18.89
C ALA A 190 -11.49 -17.28 -20.05
N HIS A 191 -12.77 -17.00 -20.30
CA HIS A 191 -13.16 -16.07 -21.38
C HIS A 191 -12.65 -14.64 -21.16
N LEU A 192 -12.80 -14.12 -19.92
CA LEU A 192 -12.32 -12.79 -19.57
C LEU A 192 -10.78 -12.76 -19.54
N ALA A 193 -10.16 -13.82 -19.03
CA ALA A 193 -8.70 -13.94 -19.04
C ALA A 193 -8.13 -13.88 -20.45
N ALA A 194 -8.76 -14.52 -21.43
CA ALA A 194 -8.37 -14.41 -22.84
C ALA A 194 -8.52 -12.99 -23.40
N GLN A 195 -9.57 -12.25 -22.98
CA GLN A 195 -9.72 -10.83 -23.35
C GLN A 195 -8.61 -9.97 -22.73
N VAL A 196 -8.29 -10.19 -21.45
CA VAL A 196 -7.20 -9.48 -20.76
C VAL A 196 -5.85 -9.80 -21.40
N SER A 197 -5.60 -11.07 -21.77
CA SER A 197 -4.36 -11.45 -22.47
C SER A 197 -4.17 -10.65 -23.77
N ARG A 198 -5.22 -10.50 -24.58
CA ARG A 198 -5.14 -9.67 -25.80
C ARG A 198 -4.84 -8.20 -25.50
N ALA A 199 -5.39 -7.65 -24.41
CA ALA A 199 -5.06 -6.30 -23.97
C ALA A 199 -3.59 -6.19 -23.52
N LEU A 200 -3.06 -7.22 -22.82
CA LEU A 200 -1.64 -7.28 -22.47
C LEU A 200 -0.75 -7.39 -23.71
N ASP A 201 -1.16 -8.11 -24.76
CA ASP A 201 -0.42 -8.20 -26.03
C ASP A 201 -0.37 -6.83 -26.75
N ALA A 202 -1.43 -6.04 -26.67
CA ALA A 202 -1.42 -4.67 -27.19
C ALA A 202 -0.47 -3.76 -26.39
N LEU A 203 -0.50 -3.85 -25.06
CA LEU A 203 0.43 -3.10 -24.19
C LEU A 203 1.89 -3.54 -24.40
N GLU A 204 2.15 -4.82 -24.64
CA GLU A 204 3.49 -5.33 -24.93
C GLU A 204 4.05 -4.73 -26.21
N ARG A 205 3.24 -4.66 -27.28
CA ARG A 205 3.66 -3.97 -28.53
C ARG A 205 3.94 -2.50 -28.28
N TYR A 206 3.11 -1.83 -27.49
CA TYR A 206 3.31 -0.42 -27.13
C TYR A 206 4.64 -0.20 -26.38
N PHE A 207 4.96 -1.04 -25.38
CA PHE A 207 6.15 -0.89 -24.55
C PHE A 207 7.41 -1.52 -25.17
N SER A 208 7.31 -2.19 -26.31
CA SER A 208 8.46 -2.85 -26.92
C SER A 208 9.59 -1.86 -27.22
N GLY A 209 10.74 -2.06 -26.60
CA GLY A 209 11.92 -1.21 -26.72
C GLY A 209 11.79 0.19 -26.14
N ARG A 210 10.71 0.49 -25.41
CA ARG A 210 10.50 1.80 -24.76
C ARG A 210 10.97 1.76 -23.30
N ALA A 211 11.75 2.75 -22.91
CA ALA A 211 12.01 3.01 -21.52
C ALA A 211 10.74 3.59 -20.84
N VAL A 212 10.48 3.16 -19.62
CA VAL A 212 9.43 3.71 -18.74
C VAL A 212 10.06 4.40 -17.56
N GLN A 213 9.49 5.52 -17.14
CA GLN A 213 9.94 6.22 -15.93
C GLN A 213 9.49 5.48 -14.70
N LEU A 214 10.42 5.15 -13.82
CA LEU A 214 10.18 4.56 -12.51
C LEU A 214 10.30 5.64 -11.44
N VAL A 215 9.28 5.72 -10.61
CA VAL A 215 9.20 6.67 -9.50
C VAL A 215 9.08 5.91 -8.18
N ALA A 216 9.37 6.58 -7.09
CA ALA A 216 9.13 6.03 -5.76
C ALA A 216 7.62 5.83 -5.54
N CYS A 217 7.21 4.59 -5.32
CA CYS A 217 5.83 4.19 -5.07
C CYS A 217 5.71 3.64 -3.64
N HIS A 218 4.62 3.97 -2.97
CA HIS A 218 4.26 3.37 -1.68
C HIS A 218 3.98 1.86 -1.82
N GLY A 219 3.35 1.46 -2.92
CA GLY A 219 3.09 0.08 -3.28
C GLY A 219 1.76 -0.48 -2.73
N ASP A 220 1.23 0.06 -1.63
CA ASP A 220 -0.06 -0.32 -1.03
C ASP A 220 -0.84 0.91 -0.54
N VAL A 221 -1.38 1.69 -1.46
CA VAL A 221 -2.22 2.87 -1.15
C VAL A 221 -3.63 2.41 -0.82
N SER A 222 -3.80 1.82 0.36
CA SER A 222 -5.08 1.32 0.84
C SER A 222 -5.69 2.23 1.90
N ALA A 223 -7.01 2.13 2.09
CA ALA A 223 -7.72 2.86 3.14
C ALA A 223 -7.24 2.50 4.57
N HIS A 224 -6.58 1.36 4.73
CA HIS A 224 -5.96 0.94 5.99
C HIS A 224 -4.64 1.67 6.25
N ASN A 225 -3.97 2.14 5.21
CA ASN A 225 -2.64 2.74 5.27
C ASN A 225 -2.66 4.27 5.19
N ILE A 226 -3.83 4.90 4.98
CA ILE A 226 -3.99 6.36 5.00
C ILE A 226 -4.52 6.78 6.36
N VAL A 227 -3.70 7.49 7.12
CA VAL A 227 -4.05 8.04 8.45
C VAL A 227 -4.47 9.49 8.31
N VAL A 228 -5.61 9.83 8.89
CA VAL A 228 -6.20 11.17 8.92
C VAL A 228 -6.23 11.67 10.36
N GLY A 229 -5.52 12.73 10.63
CA GLY A 229 -5.45 13.44 11.90
C GLY A 229 -5.36 14.94 11.64
N THR A 230 -4.57 15.65 12.43
CA THR A 230 -4.19 17.05 12.15
C THR A 230 -3.42 17.16 10.84
N ARG A 231 -2.71 16.10 10.47
CA ARG A 231 -2.01 15.89 9.21
C ARG A 231 -2.43 14.56 8.60
N VAL A 232 -2.27 14.44 7.28
CA VAL A 232 -2.49 13.17 6.57
C VAL A 232 -1.14 12.51 6.30
N GLY A 233 -1.02 11.23 6.62
CA GLY A 233 0.17 10.43 6.33
C GLY A 233 -0.17 9.05 5.80
N LEU A 234 0.78 8.47 5.07
CA LEU A 234 0.74 7.06 4.68
C LEU A 234 1.66 6.27 5.59
N ILE A 235 1.19 5.09 5.99
CA ILE A 235 1.91 4.13 6.85
C ILE A 235 2.03 2.79 6.11
N ASP A 236 2.82 1.88 6.67
CA ASP A 236 3.00 0.52 6.15
C ASP A 236 3.68 0.46 4.77
N ILE A 237 4.97 0.73 4.78
CA ILE A 237 5.84 0.84 3.59
C ILE A 237 6.49 -0.50 3.19
N ASP A 238 5.91 -1.62 3.57
CA ASP A 238 6.49 -2.95 3.29
C ASP A 238 6.58 -3.24 1.78
N ASP A 239 5.74 -2.58 0.99
CA ASP A 239 5.69 -2.68 -0.47
C ASP A 239 6.38 -1.50 -1.18
N PHE A 240 7.14 -0.67 -0.45
CA PHE A 240 7.84 0.49 -1.03
C PHE A 240 8.88 0.05 -2.07
N ARG A 241 8.74 0.60 -3.27
CA ARG A 241 9.62 0.28 -4.40
C ARG A 241 9.61 1.36 -5.48
N PHE A 242 10.54 1.25 -6.42
CA PHE A 242 10.47 2.02 -7.66
C PHE A 242 9.62 1.30 -8.68
N GLU A 243 8.60 2.00 -9.19
CA GLU A 243 7.63 1.43 -10.13
C GLU A 243 7.05 2.53 -11.05
N MET A 244 6.32 2.12 -12.08
CA MET A 244 5.55 3.07 -12.90
C MET A 244 4.58 3.86 -12.00
N ALA A 245 4.52 5.18 -12.19
CA ALA A 245 3.70 6.08 -11.36
C ALA A 245 2.21 5.69 -11.30
N GLY A 246 1.71 5.01 -12.32
CA GLY A 246 0.35 4.45 -12.37
C GLY A 246 0.06 3.40 -11.31
N LEU A 247 1.06 2.80 -10.64
CA LEU A 247 0.85 1.75 -9.64
C LEU A 247 0.04 2.25 -8.45
N ASP A 248 0.49 3.30 -7.78
CA ASP A 248 -0.17 3.86 -6.61
C ASP A 248 -1.49 4.53 -6.96
N VAL A 249 -1.56 5.22 -8.10
CA VAL A 249 -2.81 5.82 -8.61
C VAL A 249 -3.85 4.74 -8.87
N SER A 250 -3.45 3.62 -9.43
CA SER A 250 -4.32 2.47 -9.67
C SER A 250 -4.83 1.86 -8.35
N TRP A 251 -3.96 1.65 -7.36
CA TRP A 251 -4.38 1.14 -6.05
C TRP A 251 -5.37 2.08 -5.38
N ALA A 252 -5.10 3.38 -5.37
CA ALA A 252 -6.04 4.38 -4.83
C ALA A 252 -7.41 4.30 -5.51
N HIS A 253 -7.48 4.19 -6.85
CA HIS A 253 -8.74 4.05 -7.58
C HIS A 253 -9.51 2.78 -7.19
N ILE A 254 -8.82 1.65 -7.05
CA ILE A 254 -9.41 0.37 -6.64
C ILE A 254 -9.98 0.49 -5.22
N GLU A 255 -9.19 0.98 -4.29
CA GLU A 255 -9.58 1.14 -2.89
C GLU A 255 -10.75 2.12 -2.73
N ILE A 256 -10.71 3.30 -3.35
CA ILE A 256 -11.82 4.26 -3.35
C ILE A 256 -13.11 3.60 -3.88
N ALA A 257 -13.01 2.82 -4.97
CA ALA A 257 -14.15 2.14 -5.54
C ALA A 257 -14.69 1.04 -4.64
N GLU A 258 -13.84 0.33 -3.91
CA GLU A 258 -14.24 -0.74 -2.98
C GLU A 258 -14.88 -0.19 -1.70
N PHE A 259 -14.27 0.76 -1.05
CA PHE A 259 -14.82 1.37 0.17
C PHE A 259 -16.10 2.16 -0.08
N SER A 260 -16.21 2.83 -1.22
CA SER A 260 -17.42 3.57 -1.59
C SER A 260 -18.62 2.69 -1.92
N ARG A 261 -18.46 1.37 -2.08
CA ARG A 261 -19.58 0.45 -2.32
C ARG A 261 -20.44 0.25 -1.08
N ILE A 262 -19.85 0.19 0.08
CA ILE A 262 -20.61 0.15 1.34
C ILE A 262 -21.46 1.42 1.43
N ALA A 263 -20.88 2.57 1.08
CA ALA A 263 -21.62 3.82 1.02
C ALA A 263 -22.75 3.83 -0.04
N ARG A 264 -22.62 3.11 -1.18
CA ARG A 264 -23.72 2.96 -2.17
C ARG A 264 -24.90 2.18 -1.64
N VAL A 265 -24.64 1.06 -0.94
CA VAL A 265 -25.69 0.27 -0.29
C VAL A 265 -26.44 1.14 0.71
N LEU A 266 -25.75 2.06 1.36
CA LEU A 266 -26.31 3.03 2.31
C LEU A 266 -26.83 4.33 1.65
N ARG A 267 -26.97 4.39 0.32
CA ARG A 267 -27.47 5.56 -0.45
C ARG A 267 -26.58 6.82 -0.44
N PHE A 268 -25.25 6.68 -0.37
CA PHE A 268 -24.29 7.78 -0.52
C PHE A 268 -23.45 7.67 -1.82
N PRO A 269 -24.06 7.70 -3.03
CA PRO A 269 -23.33 7.62 -4.30
C PRO A 269 -22.28 8.73 -4.50
N PRO A 270 -22.41 9.94 -3.92
CA PRO A 270 -21.47 11.03 -4.17
C PRO A 270 -20.06 10.79 -3.59
N LEU A 271 -19.93 9.94 -2.55
CA LEU A 271 -18.66 9.78 -1.84
C LEU A 271 -17.54 9.26 -2.75
N ARG A 272 -17.82 8.31 -3.62
CA ARG A 272 -16.82 7.78 -4.55
C ARG A 272 -16.26 8.87 -5.46
N LEU A 273 -17.13 9.59 -6.17
CA LEU A 273 -16.72 10.65 -7.09
C LEU A 273 -15.98 11.78 -6.38
N ALA A 274 -16.44 12.12 -5.16
CA ALA A 274 -15.78 13.13 -4.33
C ALA A 274 -14.38 12.68 -3.90
N ALA A 275 -14.22 11.43 -3.47
CA ALA A 275 -12.94 10.86 -3.08
C ALA A 275 -11.98 10.75 -4.28
N GLU A 276 -12.45 10.27 -5.44
CA GLU A 276 -11.64 10.20 -6.67
C GLU A 276 -11.18 11.60 -7.12
N ARG A 277 -12.08 12.58 -7.11
CA ARG A 277 -11.74 13.98 -7.45
C ARG A 277 -10.74 14.56 -6.45
N ALA A 278 -10.95 14.29 -5.15
CA ALA A 278 -10.08 14.77 -4.09
C ALA A 278 -8.67 14.17 -4.21
N PHE A 279 -8.57 12.86 -4.44
CA PHE A 279 -7.29 12.19 -4.67
C PHE A 279 -6.56 12.77 -5.88
N ARG A 280 -7.22 12.88 -7.04
CA ARG A 280 -6.63 13.49 -8.24
C ARG A 280 -6.20 14.93 -8.02
N ALA A 281 -7.03 15.74 -7.36
CA ALA A 281 -6.69 17.12 -7.01
C ALA A 281 -5.47 17.22 -6.08
N GLY A 282 -5.31 16.23 -5.18
CA GLY A 282 -4.13 16.12 -4.33
C GLY A 282 -2.88 15.68 -5.10
N TYR A 283 -3.00 14.67 -5.95
CA TYR A 283 -1.90 14.14 -6.76
C TYR A 283 -1.38 15.16 -7.78
N GLY A 284 -2.27 15.98 -8.34
CA GLY A 284 -1.92 17.01 -9.31
C GLY A 284 -1.60 16.48 -10.71
N GLU A 285 -1.13 17.39 -11.56
CA GLU A 285 -0.72 17.08 -12.94
C GLU A 285 0.81 17.10 -13.07
N PRO A 286 1.42 16.31 -13.97
CA PRO A 286 0.74 15.31 -14.81
C PRO A 286 0.34 14.07 -13.99
N SER A 287 -0.88 13.58 -14.21
CA SER A 287 -1.34 12.32 -13.67
C SER A 287 -1.12 11.20 -14.71
N PRO A 288 -0.69 10.00 -14.29
CA PRO A 288 -0.55 8.88 -15.21
C PRO A 288 -1.84 8.63 -15.99
N ALA A 289 -1.72 8.39 -17.29
CA ALA A 289 -2.84 8.15 -18.19
C ALA A 289 -2.46 7.15 -19.30
N GLY A 290 -3.45 6.63 -20.02
CA GLY A 290 -3.21 5.70 -21.12
C GLY A 290 -2.40 4.47 -20.70
N PRO A 291 -1.46 4.00 -21.56
CA PRO A 291 -0.69 2.77 -21.30
C PRO A 291 0.08 2.77 -19.98
N GLU A 292 0.59 3.91 -19.54
CA GLU A 292 1.35 4.05 -18.27
C GLU A 292 0.46 3.87 -17.03
N LEU A 293 -0.85 4.11 -17.16
CA LEU A 293 -1.82 3.79 -16.11
C LEU A 293 -2.44 2.40 -16.33
N TRP A 294 -2.74 2.02 -17.58
CA TRP A 294 -3.46 0.79 -17.88
C TRP A 294 -2.69 -0.46 -17.48
N LEU A 295 -1.37 -0.52 -17.71
CA LEU A 295 -0.58 -1.69 -17.35
C LEU A 295 -0.56 -1.91 -15.82
N PRO A 296 -0.20 -0.93 -14.98
CA PRO A 296 -0.34 -1.07 -13.53
C PRO A 296 -1.78 -1.36 -13.07
N HIS A 297 -2.77 -0.78 -13.74
CA HIS A 297 -4.18 -0.96 -13.37
C HIS A 297 -4.67 -2.40 -13.63
N ILE A 298 -4.40 -2.95 -14.82
CA ILE A 298 -4.69 -4.37 -15.08
C ILE A 298 -3.95 -5.28 -14.10
N ARG A 299 -2.67 -5.03 -13.86
CA ARG A 299 -1.86 -5.79 -12.90
C ARG A 299 -2.53 -5.80 -11.51
N ASN A 300 -2.91 -4.65 -11.00
CA ASN A 300 -3.52 -4.52 -9.68
C ASN A 300 -4.91 -5.18 -9.63
N LEU A 301 -5.72 -5.04 -10.67
CA LEU A 301 -7.02 -5.72 -10.77
C LEU A 301 -6.88 -7.24 -10.84
N VAL A 302 -5.90 -7.78 -11.60
CA VAL A 302 -5.64 -9.23 -11.67
C VAL A 302 -5.20 -9.76 -10.30
N VAL A 303 -4.30 -9.06 -9.60
CA VAL A 303 -3.91 -9.41 -8.23
C VAL A 303 -5.13 -9.38 -7.29
N ARG A 304 -5.99 -8.36 -7.44
CA ARG A 304 -7.19 -8.23 -6.61
C ARG A 304 -8.21 -9.34 -6.85
N VAL A 305 -8.51 -9.68 -8.11
CA VAL A 305 -9.43 -10.78 -8.42
C VAL A 305 -8.90 -12.12 -7.93
N LEU A 306 -7.59 -12.39 -8.09
CA LEU A 306 -6.95 -13.61 -7.60
C LEU A 306 -7.04 -13.71 -6.06
N THR A 307 -6.77 -12.64 -5.36
CA THR A 307 -6.88 -12.57 -3.89
C THR A 307 -8.31 -12.83 -3.42
N LEU A 308 -9.31 -12.24 -4.11
CA LEU A 308 -10.72 -12.40 -3.78
C LEU A 308 -11.29 -13.74 -4.22
N ALA A 309 -10.75 -14.36 -5.28
CA ALA A 309 -11.13 -15.70 -5.73
C ALA A 309 -10.83 -16.79 -4.69
N ARG A 310 -9.78 -16.58 -3.89
CA ARG A 310 -9.34 -17.49 -2.82
C ARG A 310 -10.14 -17.35 -1.52
N LYS A 311 -10.91 -16.26 -1.37
CA LYS A 311 -11.74 -16.03 -0.18
C LYS A 311 -13.06 -16.80 -0.30
N GLU A 312 -13.57 -17.30 0.83
CA GLU A 312 -14.91 -17.87 0.88
C GLU A 312 -15.95 -16.87 0.38
N ARG A 313 -16.88 -17.34 -0.44
CA ARG A 313 -18.01 -16.57 -0.98
C ARG A 313 -19.29 -17.06 -0.33
N GLY A 314 -20.15 -16.15 0.05
CA GLY A 314 -21.42 -16.51 0.71
C GLY A 314 -22.25 -15.30 1.07
N LEU A 315 -23.28 -15.52 1.90
CA LEU A 315 -24.24 -14.50 2.31
C LEU A 315 -23.94 -13.88 3.69
N SER A 316 -22.90 -14.33 4.41
CA SER A 316 -22.48 -13.63 5.63
C SER A 316 -21.96 -12.22 5.27
N PRO A 317 -22.00 -11.24 6.18
CA PRO A 317 -21.54 -9.87 5.86
C PRO A 317 -20.12 -9.82 5.30
N SER A 318 -19.19 -10.62 5.82
CA SER A 318 -17.80 -10.67 5.34
C SER A 318 -17.67 -11.31 3.96
N THR A 319 -18.35 -12.44 3.71
CA THR A 319 -18.34 -13.15 2.43
C THR A 319 -19.14 -12.40 1.37
N LEU A 320 -20.23 -11.71 1.74
CA LEU A 320 -20.98 -10.83 0.84
C LEU A 320 -20.11 -9.68 0.32
N ASN A 321 -19.39 -9.02 1.22
CA ASN A 321 -18.47 -7.96 0.81
C ASN A 321 -17.39 -8.47 -0.16
N ALA A 322 -16.78 -9.64 0.12
CA ALA A 322 -15.80 -10.25 -0.77
C ALA A 322 -16.42 -10.59 -2.14
N THR A 323 -17.66 -11.12 -2.16
CA THR A 323 -18.39 -11.42 -3.40
C THR A 323 -18.67 -10.17 -4.23
N LEU A 324 -19.12 -9.08 -3.60
CA LEU A 324 -19.38 -7.81 -4.28
C LEU A 324 -18.09 -7.17 -4.81
N SER A 325 -17.01 -7.27 -4.04
CA SER A 325 -15.68 -6.81 -4.46
C SER A 325 -15.14 -7.59 -5.63
N TYR A 326 -15.31 -8.91 -5.64
CA TYR A 326 -14.91 -9.76 -6.74
C TYR A 326 -15.67 -9.41 -8.04
N ARG A 327 -17.01 -9.31 -7.97
CA ARG A 327 -17.84 -8.95 -9.13
C ARG A 327 -17.48 -7.59 -9.72
N TRP A 328 -17.18 -6.63 -8.86
CA TRP A 328 -16.76 -5.32 -9.32
C TRP A 328 -15.37 -5.38 -10.00
N ALA A 329 -14.40 -6.02 -9.36
CA ALA A 329 -13.06 -6.13 -9.93
C ALA A 329 -13.08 -6.82 -11.31
N ILE A 330 -13.91 -7.86 -11.47
CA ILE A 330 -14.18 -8.49 -12.78
C ILE A 330 -14.79 -7.48 -13.78
N SER A 331 -15.78 -6.70 -13.36
CA SER A 331 -16.41 -5.70 -14.23
C SER A 331 -15.43 -4.61 -14.66
N GLU A 332 -14.61 -4.13 -13.74
CA GLU A 332 -13.61 -3.10 -14.03
C GLU A 332 -12.49 -3.65 -14.91
N LEU A 333 -12.04 -4.88 -14.65
CA LEU A 333 -11.03 -5.55 -15.47
C LEU A 333 -11.52 -5.74 -16.93
N ARG A 334 -12.78 -6.13 -17.12
CA ARG A 334 -13.41 -6.23 -18.44
C ARG A 334 -13.45 -4.89 -19.16
N LYS A 335 -13.86 -3.84 -18.45
CA LYS A 335 -13.95 -2.47 -18.98
C LYS A 335 -12.56 -1.96 -19.39
N THR A 336 -11.56 -2.10 -18.53
CA THR A 336 -10.18 -1.65 -18.82
C THR A 336 -9.59 -2.41 -19.99
N ALA A 337 -9.78 -3.74 -20.08
CA ALA A 337 -9.32 -4.52 -21.21
C ALA A 337 -10.00 -4.09 -22.52
N ALA A 338 -11.30 -3.81 -22.50
CA ALA A 338 -12.02 -3.30 -23.68
C ALA A 338 -11.55 -1.89 -24.10
N GLU A 339 -11.28 -1.03 -23.12
CA GLU A 339 -10.74 0.33 -23.37
C GLU A 339 -9.38 0.26 -24.08
N ILE A 340 -8.47 -0.58 -23.63
CA ILE A 340 -7.16 -0.78 -24.26
C ILE A 340 -7.32 -1.29 -25.69
N LEU A 341 -8.15 -2.31 -25.91
CA LEU A 341 -8.36 -2.90 -27.24
C LEU A 341 -9.01 -1.91 -28.23
N ASN A 342 -9.82 -0.97 -27.74
CA ASN A 342 -10.49 0.05 -28.54
C ASN A 342 -9.68 1.34 -28.69
N SER A 343 -8.62 1.53 -27.95
CA SER A 343 -7.82 2.78 -27.93
C SER A 343 -6.94 2.94 -29.17
N GLY A 344 -6.78 1.90 -30.00
CA GLY A 344 -5.87 1.90 -31.14
C GLY A 344 -4.38 1.89 -30.73
N VAL A 345 -4.06 1.53 -29.51
CA VAL A 345 -2.67 1.24 -29.08
C VAL A 345 -2.15 0.12 -29.97
N PRO A 346 -1.01 0.33 -30.67
CA PRO A 346 -0.51 -0.56 -31.74
C PRO A 346 -0.17 -1.97 -31.24
#